data_40c515e25f587268646ab44abf30dde9
#
_entry.id   40c515e25f587268646ab44abf30dde9
#
_cell.length_a   1.000
_cell.length_b   1.000
_cell.length_c   1.000
_cell.angle_alpha   90.00
_cell.angle_beta   90.00
_cell.angle_gamma   90.00
#
_symmetry.space_group_name_H-M   'P 1'
#
loop_
_entity.id
_entity.type
_entity.pdbx_description
1 polymer ?
#
loop_
_entity_poly.entity_id
_entity_poly.type
_entity_poly.pdbx_seq_one_letter_code
_entity_poly.pdbx_strand_id
1 'polypeptide(L)'
;SKVSYGPRIPETPLTMPLTQHTLPIINTKSYISWPHWDYRRVKGLGKVQLNDIVVFNFPAGDTIMSEPAYQGNDYYHDVYTLGTNFLAQQNPNINLSAMNTLQQRAFFDKAYATGRAYIVRNVGTYGALDWRPTDRRENYVKRCVGLPGQTLQIKDKIVYIDGKANKEPEKVEYTYFIKFKNIAVSDFIGERYDELRKDLEISDEDVQTLCHLKGYDLSQGKVLNKDILSYDGYMPLTKRAGAELKRQGLVQSIRPVTDKDIYTGSNYPRNS
;
A
#
# COMPACT_ATOMS: atom_id res chain seq x y z
N SER A 1 3.48 -7.33 18.15
CA SER A 1 2.75 -6.76 19.29
C SER A 1 3.56 -5.62 19.93
N LYS A 2 2.92 -4.49 20.29
CA LYS A 2 3.59 -3.35 20.97
C LYS A 2 4.28 -3.76 22.28
N VAL A 3 3.81 -4.83 22.91
CA VAL A 3 4.35 -5.35 24.16
C VAL A 3 5.71 -6.00 23.95
N SER A 4 5.93 -6.68 22.84
CA SER A 4 7.20 -7.37 22.57
C SER A 4 8.37 -6.39 22.50
N TYR A 5 8.27 -5.32 21.71
CA TYR A 5 9.35 -4.35 21.51
C TYR A 5 9.19 -3.06 22.32
N GLY A 6 8.24 -3.02 23.23
CA GLY A 6 7.97 -1.94 24.16
C GLY A 6 7.15 -0.78 23.58
N PRO A 7 6.26 -0.19 24.37
CA PRO A 7 5.50 0.98 23.98
C PRO A 7 6.40 2.19 23.80
N ARG A 8 6.02 3.04 22.87
CA ARG A 8 6.66 4.33 22.64
C ARG A 8 6.24 5.33 23.71
N ILE A 9 7.19 6.11 24.22
CA ILE A 9 6.90 7.27 25.06
C ILE A 9 6.45 8.40 24.14
N PRO A 10 5.39 9.15 24.48
CA PRO A 10 4.97 10.28 23.69
C PRO A 10 6.07 11.33 23.53
N GLU A 11 6.30 11.80 22.32
CA GLU A 11 7.21 12.92 22.05
C GLU A 11 6.53 14.25 22.32
N THR A 12 5.19 14.30 22.15
CA THR A 12 4.33 15.46 22.45
C THR A 12 3.40 15.14 23.62
N PRO A 13 3.87 15.33 24.88
CA PRO A 13 3.13 14.91 26.06
C PRO A 13 1.82 15.68 26.29
N LEU A 14 1.76 16.93 25.82
CA LEU A 14 0.57 17.78 25.94
C LEU A 14 -0.34 17.56 24.71
N THR A 15 -1.21 16.59 24.82
CA THR A 15 -2.13 16.18 23.73
C THR A 15 -3.55 16.02 24.25
N MET A 16 -4.52 16.40 23.44
CA MET A 16 -5.92 16.14 23.72
C MET A 16 -6.17 14.62 23.72
N PRO A 17 -6.80 14.07 24.79
CA PRO A 17 -7.10 12.65 24.86
C PRO A 17 -7.93 12.17 23.66
N LEU A 18 -7.74 10.91 23.26
CA LEU A 18 -8.46 10.23 22.17
C LEU A 18 -8.31 10.88 20.78
N THR A 19 -7.32 11.75 20.60
CA THR A 19 -7.00 12.32 19.30
C THR A 19 -5.63 11.86 18.81
N GLN A 20 -5.43 11.79 17.50
CA GLN A 20 -4.14 11.43 16.90
C GLN A 20 -3.32 12.67 16.56
N HIS A 21 -3.76 13.50 15.63
CA HIS A 21 -3.02 14.68 15.18
C HIS A 21 -3.89 15.92 15.00
N THR A 22 -5.20 15.76 14.75
CA THR A 22 -6.11 16.86 14.45
C THR A 22 -7.38 16.73 15.28
N LEU A 23 -7.91 17.85 15.72
CA LEU A 23 -9.21 17.91 16.38
C LEU A 23 -10.31 17.78 15.31
N PRO A 24 -11.33 16.86 15.45
CA PRO A 24 -12.26 16.50 14.38
C PRO A 24 -13.14 17.70 14.17
N ILE A 25 -13.52 18.63 14.59
CA ILE A 25 -14.51 19.69 14.23
C ILE A 25 -13.80 20.93 13.69
N ILE A 26 -12.73 21.33 14.35
CA ILE A 26 -12.05 22.62 14.08
C ILE A 26 -10.79 22.45 13.24
N ASN A 27 -10.43 21.23 12.87
CA ASN A 27 -9.29 20.87 12.03
C ASN A 27 -7.94 21.52 12.42
N THR A 28 -7.75 21.74 13.74
CA THR A 28 -6.50 22.26 14.30
C THR A 28 -5.69 21.15 14.94
N LYS A 29 -4.40 21.40 15.19
CA LYS A 29 -3.54 20.42 15.89
C LYS A 29 -4.12 20.06 17.24
N SER A 30 -4.16 18.77 17.56
CA SER A 30 -4.65 18.23 18.83
C SER A 30 -3.57 18.18 19.92
N TYR A 31 -2.39 18.71 19.66
CA TYR A 31 -1.24 18.68 20.53
C TYR A 31 -0.47 19.98 20.49
N ILE A 32 0.27 20.24 21.57
CA ILE A 32 1.22 21.36 21.65
C ILE A 32 2.62 20.80 21.35
N SER A 33 3.34 21.48 20.44
CA SER A 33 4.66 21.02 19.99
C SER A 33 5.77 21.20 21.04
N TRP A 34 5.52 21.94 22.12
CA TRP A 34 6.45 22.14 23.23
C TRP A 34 5.74 21.90 24.57
N PRO A 35 6.35 21.15 25.54
CA PRO A 35 7.66 20.50 25.44
C PRO A 35 7.66 19.33 24.44
N HIS A 36 8.81 19.11 23.80
CA HIS A 36 9.06 17.98 22.91
C HIS A 36 10.10 17.06 23.53
N TRP A 37 9.77 15.77 23.65
CA TRP A 37 10.67 14.76 24.20
C TRP A 37 11.31 13.95 23.07
N ASP A 38 12.54 13.49 23.32
CA ASP A 38 13.24 12.63 22.38
C ASP A 38 12.50 11.30 22.18
N TYR A 39 12.55 10.78 20.94
CA TYR A 39 12.00 9.47 20.66
C TYR A 39 12.67 8.39 21.49
N ARG A 40 11.88 7.68 22.27
CA ARG A 40 12.34 6.49 23.01
C ARG A 40 11.20 5.51 23.25
N ARG A 41 11.57 4.26 23.47
CA ARG A 41 10.66 3.19 23.88
C ARG A 41 10.97 2.74 25.29
N VAL A 42 9.93 2.34 26.00
CA VAL A 42 10.09 1.57 27.24
C VAL A 42 10.61 0.17 26.86
N LYS A 43 11.37 -0.46 27.74
CA LYS A 43 11.88 -1.82 27.52
C LYS A 43 10.73 -2.77 27.20
N GLY A 44 10.84 -3.50 26.09
CA GLY A 44 9.88 -4.52 25.70
C GLY A 44 10.07 -5.82 26.49
N LEU A 45 9.06 -6.68 26.45
CA LEU A 45 9.08 -7.99 27.11
C LEU A 45 9.78 -9.07 26.28
N GLY A 46 10.08 -8.79 25.01
CA GLY A 46 10.74 -9.74 24.12
C GLY A 46 11.26 -9.08 22.85
N LYS A 47 11.67 -9.90 21.89
CA LYS A 47 12.06 -9.45 20.54
C LYS A 47 10.98 -9.82 19.54
N VAL A 48 10.87 -9.04 18.47
CA VAL A 48 10.03 -9.38 17.33
C VAL A 48 10.53 -10.68 16.70
N GLN A 49 9.61 -11.58 16.42
CA GLN A 49 9.87 -12.85 15.76
C GLN A 49 9.33 -12.85 14.34
N LEU A 50 9.77 -13.81 13.54
CA LEU A 50 9.26 -14.02 12.20
C LEU A 50 7.76 -14.34 12.27
N ASN A 51 6.99 -13.73 11.38
CA ASN A 51 5.52 -13.82 11.32
C ASN A 51 4.74 -13.08 12.42
N ASP A 52 5.40 -12.38 13.34
CA ASP A 52 4.70 -11.50 14.28
C ASP A 52 3.96 -10.37 13.55
N ILE A 53 2.82 -9.97 14.10
CA ILE A 53 2.12 -8.76 13.65
C ILE A 53 2.74 -7.57 14.38
N VAL A 54 3.35 -6.67 13.62
CA VAL A 54 4.02 -5.47 14.14
C VAL A 54 3.27 -4.20 13.78
N VAL A 55 3.30 -3.23 14.70
CA VAL A 55 2.76 -1.90 14.51
C VAL A 55 3.92 -0.91 14.44
N PHE A 56 4.00 -0.14 13.37
CA PHE A 56 5.04 0.87 13.17
C PHE A 56 4.47 2.09 12.49
N ASN A 57 5.20 3.21 12.56
CA ASN A 57 4.78 4.40 11.83
C ASN A 57 5.20 4.31 10.37
N PHE A 58 4.39 4.89 9.51
CA PHE A 58 4.73 5.01 8.10
C PHE A 58 6.04 5.81 7.94
N PRO A 59 7.08 5.27 7.30
CA PRO A 59 8.41 5.89 7.30
C PRO A 59 8.44 7.28 6.67
N ALA A 60 7.67 7.50 5.61
CA ALA A 60 7.59 8.76 4.87
C ALA A 60 6.49 9.71 5.37
N GLY A 61 5.80 9.38 6.46
CA GLY A 61 4.64 10.13 6.97
C GLY A 61 4.98 11.31 7.88
N ASP A 62 6.18 11.89 7.80
CA ASP A 62 6.58 13.02 8.64
C ASP A 62 6.13 14.38 8.08
N THR A 63 6.01 14.51 6.78
CA THR A 63 5.57 15.72 6.09
C THR A 63 4.18 15.50 5.50
N ILE A 64 3.30 16.45 5.71
CA ILE A 64 1.95 16.43 5.14
C ILE A 64 1.61 17.75 4.46
N MET A 65 0.71 17.67 3.52
CA MET A 65 0.01 18.81 2.95
C MET A 65 -1.22 19.09 3.80
N SER A 66 -1.40 20.33 4.28
CA SER A 66 -2.46 20.64 5.26
C SER A 66 -3.86 20.71 4.68
N GLU A 67 -4.01 20.74 3.36
CA GLU A 67 -5.33 20.67 2.72
C GLU A 67 -5.99 19.30 3.00
N PRO A 68 -7.24 19.24 3.50
CA PRO A 68 -7.91 18.00 3.88
C PRO A 68 -7.90 16.92 2.79
N ALA A 69 -8.05 17.30 1.53
CA ALA A 69 -8.05 16.37 0.41
C ALA A 69 -6.69 15.65 0.21
N TYR A 70 -5.61 16.19 0.73
CA TYR A 70 -4.25 15.67 0.56
C TYR A 70 -3.59 15.19 1.85
N GLN A 71 -4.22 15.38 3.01
CA GLN A 71 -3.62 15.00 4.31
C GLN A 71 -3.31 13.50 4.45
N GLY A 72 -4.04 12.64 3.76
CA GLY A 72 -3.83 11.19 3.75
C GLY A 72 -2.80 10.71 2.72
N ASN A 73 -2.32 11.58 1.84
CA ASN A 73 -1.40 11.20 0.79
C ASN A 73 0.04 11.05 1.33
N ASP A 74 0.81 10.22 0.64
CA ASP A 74 2.26 10.19 0.81
C ASP A 74 2.87 11.41 0.09
N TYR A 75 3.24 12.42 0.88
CA TYR A 75 3.85 13.65 0.38
C TYR A 75 5.04 13.40 -0.55
N TYR A 76 5.92 12.48 -0.19
CA TYR A 76 7.10 12.20 -1.00
C TYR A 76 6.75 11.53 -2.33
N HIS A 77 5.77 10.64 -2.32
CA HIS A 77 5.25 10.05 -3.54
C HIS A 77 4.68 11.13 -4.47
N ASP A 78 3.85 12.02 -3.95
CA ASP A 78 3.24 13.10 -4.73
C ASP A 78 4.31 14.05 -5.29
N VAL A 79 5.31 14.44 -4.48
CA VAL A 79 6.43 15.26 -4.92
C VAL A 79 7.19 14.62 -6.07
N TYR A 80 7.56 13.35 -5.96
CA TYR A 80 8.29 12.65 -7.02
C TYR A 80 7.45 12.47 -8.27
N THR A 81 6.17 12.16 -8.13
CA THR A 81 5.24 11.98 -9.26
C THR A 81 5.08 13.29 -10.03
N LEU A 82 4.79 14.39 -9.34
CA LEU A 82 4.67 15.70 -9.97
C LEU A 82 5.98 16.13 -10.64
N GLY A 83 7.10 16.02 -9.93
CA GLY A 83 8.39 16.40 -10.47
C GLY A 83 8.80 15.58 -11.69
N THR A 84 8.59 14.28 -11.66
CA THR A 84 8.86 13.39 -12.80
C THR A 84 8.00 13.75 -14.01
N ASN A 85 6.71 14.02 -13.79
CA ASN A 85 5.80 14.41 -14.85
C ASN A 85 6.23 15.75 -15.49
N PHE A 86 6.62 16.75 -14.70
CA PHE A 86 7.13 18.01 -15.23
C PHE A 86 8.41 17.84 -16.03
N LEU A 87 9.35 17.03 -15.55
CA LEU A 87 10.60 16.78 -16.28
C LEU A 87 10.35 15.99 -17.57
N ALA A 88 9.41 15.04 -17.56
CA ALA A 88 9.02 14.29 -18.76
C ALA A 88 8.34 15.19 -19.80
N GLN A 89 7.50 16.12 -19.38
CA GLN A 89 6.90 17.11 -20.28
C GLN A 89 7.95 18.04 -20.93
N GLN A 90 8.97 18.43 -20.18
CA GLN A 90 10.07 19.25 -20.70
C GLN A 90 11.00 18.48 -21.65
N ASN A 91 11.14 17.19 -21.45
CA ASN A 91 11.95 16.31 -22.29
C ASN A 91 11.25 14.95 -22.51
N PRO A 92 10.39 14.83 -23.50
CA PRO A 92 9.64 13.59 -23.78
C PRO A 92 10.52 12.36 -24.10
N ASN A 93 11.78 12.58 -24.45
CA ASN A 93 12.73 11.52 -24.81
C ASN A 93 13.54 10.97 -23.61
N ILE A 94 13.18 11.35 -22.38
CA ILE A 94 13.84 10.80 -21.19
C ILE A 94 13.64 9.29 -21.12
N ASN A 95 14.75 8.56 -21.15
CA ASN A 95 14.76 7.11 -20.98
C ASN A 95 15.54 6.75 -19.70
N LEU A 96 14.82 6.60 -18.59
CA LEU A 96 15.40 6.25 -17.29
C LEU A 96 16.15 4.91 -17.32
N SER A 97 15.70 3.98 -18.17
CA SER A 97 16.33 2.64 -18.27
C SER A 97 17.70 2.69 -18.96
N ALA A 98 17.98 3.72 -19.76
CA ALA A 98 19.27 3.93 -20.40
C ALA A 98 20.26 4.70 -19.50
N MET A 99 19.82 5.26 -18.38
CA MET A 99 20.64 6.03 -17.47
C MET A 99 21.43 5.12 -16.52
N ASN A 100 22.67 5.48 -16.24
CA ASN A 100 23.42 4.87 -15.14
C ASN A 100 22.90 5.34 -13.77
N THR A 101 23.34 4.71 -12.69
CA THR A 101 22.87 4.98 -11.32
C THR A 101 23.05 6.44 -10.90
N LEU A 102 24.16 7.10 -11.29
CA LEU A 102 24.41 8.50 -10.95
C LEU A 102 23.47 9.43 -11.70
N GLN A 103 23.20 9.16 -12.96
CA GLN A 103 22.26 9.93 -13.77
C GLN A 103 20.83 9.76 -13.27
N GLN A 104 20.43 8.54 -12.91
CA GLN A 104 19.12 8.29 -12.30
C GLN A 104 18.97 9.06 -10.99
N ARG A 105 19.99 9.04 -10.13
CA ARG A 105 19.97 9.78 -8.88
C ARG A 105 19.82 11.30 -9.12
N ALA A 106 20.62 11.86 -10.00
CA ALA A 106 20.53 13.28 -10.35
C ALA A 106 19.16 13.65 -10.93
N PHE A 107 18.55 12.76 -11.74
CA PHE A 107 17.19 12.94 -12.24
C PHE A 107 16.17 12.99 -11.11
N PHE A 108 16.22 12.04 -10.18
CA PHE A 108 15.28 11.99 -9.06
C PHE A 108 15.49 13.14 -8.06
N ASP A 109 16.72 13.57 -7.83
CA ASP A 109 17.00 14.76 -7.03
C ASP A 109 16.37 16.02 -7.66
N LYS A 110 16.48 16.16 -8.98
CA LYS A 110 15.83 17.25 -9.73
C LYS A 110 14.31 17.13 -9.72
N ALA A 111 13.78 15.92 -9.87
CA ALA A 111 12.33 15.65 -9.78
C ALA A 111 11.79 16.05 -8.41
N TYR A 112 12.46 15.63 -7.33
CA TYR A 112 12.10 16.03 -5.98
C TYR A 112 12.07 17.54 -5.81
N ALA A 113 13.15 18.24 -6.20
CA ALA A 113 13.23 19.70 -6.10
C ALA A 113 12.11 20.40 -6.87
N THR A 114 11.82 19.93 -8.10
CA THR A 114 10.78 20.49 -8.98
C THR A 114 9.38 20.28 -8.39
N GLY A 115 9.04 19.04 -7.99
CA GLY A 115 7.74 18.71 -7.41
C GLY A 115 7.50 19.43 -6.09
N ARG A 116 8.51 19.47 -5.20
CA ARG A 116 8.44 20.23 -3.96
C ARG A 116 8.19 21.72 -4.21
N ALA A 117 8.93 22.34 -5.14
CA ALA A 117 8.75 23.76 -5.48
C ALA A 117 7.34 24.04 -6.00
N TYR A 118 6.77 23.10 -6.77
CA TYR A 118 5.40 23.21 -7.26
C TYR A 118 4.37 23.17 -6.12
N ILE A 119 4.47 22.20 -5.23
CA ILE A 119 3.55 22.07 -4.07
C ILE A 119 3.63 23.31 -3.19
N VAL A 120 4.85 23.79 -2.85
CA VAL A 120 5.04 24.95 -1.99
C VAL A 120 4.49 26.24 -2.61
N ARG A 121 4.53 26.38 -3.93
CA ARG A 121 3.97 27.55 -4.64
C ARG A 121 2.44 27.51 -4.76
N ASN A 122 1.85 26.32 -4.69
CA ASN A 122 0.40 26.13 -4.86
C ASN A 122 -0.30 25.86 -3.52
N VAL A 123 -0.06 26.72 -2.52
CA VAL A 123 -0.64 26.62 -1.18
C VAL A 123 -2.16 26.57 -1.22
N GLY A 124 -2.80 27.25 -2.17
CA GLY A 124 -4.27 27.21 -2.32
C GLY A 124 -4.81 25.84 -2.69
N THR A 125 -3.98 24.97 -3.31
CA THR A 125 -4.36 23.62 -3.70
C THR A 125 -3.96 22.57 -2.68
N TYR A 126 -2.73 22.67 -2.13
CA TYR A 126 -2.15 21.64 -1.27
C TYR A 126 -2.14 22.02 0.21
N GLY A 127 -2.45 23.25 0.54
CA GLY A 127 -2.26 23.80 1.88
C GLY A 127 -0.77 24.06 2.18
N ALA A 128 -0.50 24.50 3.40
CA ALA A 128 0.87 24.62 3.88
C ALA A 128 1.48 23.24 4.18
N LEU A 129 2.79 23.12 4.07
CA LEU A 129 3.48 21.92 4.54
C LEU A 129 3.57 21.95 6.06
N ASP A 130 3.22 20.86 6.69
CA ASP A 130 3.34 20.64 8.13
C ASP A 130 4.18 19.41 8.43
N TRP A 131 4.88 19.41 9.56
CA TRP A 131 5.68 18.30 10.01
C TRP A 131 5.03 17.61 11.21
N ARG A 132 5.01 16.27 11.17
CA ARG A 132 4.46 15.46 12.24
C ARG A 132 5.56 14.75 13.01
N PRO A 133 5.62 14.91 14.35
CA PRO A 133 6.48 14.07 15.20
C PRO A 133 6.14 12.59 15.04
N THR A 134 7.07 11.70 15.39
CA THR A 134 6.91 10.25 15.18
C THR A 134 5.67 9.68 15.86
N ASP A 135 5.29 10.20 17.03
CA ASP A 135 4.09 9.77 17.76
C ASP A 135 2.77 10.24 17.13
N ARG A 136 2.84 11.13 16.14
CA ARG A 136 1.68 11.68 15.40
C ARG A 136 1.57 11.19 13.97
N ARG A 137 2.49 10.35 13.52
CA ARG A 137 2.45 9.73 12.19
C ARG A 137 1.46 8.58 12.16
N GLU A 138 0.98 8.24 10.96
CA GLU A 138 0.10 7.10 10.74
C GLU A 138 0.74 5.79 11.22
N ASN A 139 -0.08 4.93 11.84
CA ASN A 139 0.35 3.63 12.30
C ASN A 139 -0.04 2.56 11.28
N TYR A 140 0.94 1.80 10.83
CA TYR A 140 0.73 0.65 9.98
C TYR A 140 0.86 -0.65 10.76
N VAL A 141 0.02 -1.60 10.41
CA VAL A 141 0.03 -2.96 10.94
C VAL A 141 0.43 -3.90 9.83
N LYS A 142 1.56 -4.55 9.95
CA LYS A 142 2.07 -5.50 8.96
C LYS A 142 2.65 -6.74 9.65
N ARG A 143 2.71 -7.84 8.90
CA ARG A 143 3.39 -9.05 9.35
C ARG A 143 4.90 -8.91 9.14
N CYS A 144 5.69 -9.30 10.13
CA CYS A 144 7.15 -9.32 10.04
C CYS A 144 7.57 -10.54 9.20
N VAL A 145 7.97 -10.31 7.96
CA VAL A 145 8.38 -11.38 7.02
C VAL A 145 9.88 -11.52 6.88
N GLY A 146 10.67 -10.78 7.64
CA GLY A 146 12.14 -10.88 7.69
C GLY A 146 12.69 -10.18 8.92
N LEU A 147 13.76 -10.72 9.49
CA LEU A 147 14.46 -10.18 10.65
C LEU A 147 15.81 -9.59 10.23
N PRO A 148 16.40 -8.67 11.02
CA PRO A 148 17.73 -8.14 10.73
C PRO A 148 18.78 -9.23 10.52
N GLY A 149 19.58 -9.09 9.45
CA GLY A 149 20.62 -10.04 9.10
C GLY A 149 20.16 -11.22 8.23
N GLN A 150 18.87 -11.36 7.97
CA GLN A 150 18.35 -12.41 7.11
C GLN A 150 18.30 -11.96 5.64
N THR A 151 18.47 -12.91 4.73
CA THR A 151 18.28 -12.70 3.29
C THR A 151 16.83 -13.04 2.92
N LEU A 152 16.10 -12.07 2.39
CA LEU A 152 14.73 -12.25 1.94
C LEU A 152 14.69 -12.35 0.42
N GLN A 153 13.97 -13.33 -0.09
CA GLN A 153 13.69 -13.50 -1.52
C GLN A 153 12.23 -13.88 -1.72
N ILE A 154 11.59 -13.35 -2.75
CA ILE A 154 10.23 -13.73 -3.15
C ILE A 154 10.34 -14.49 -4.49
N LYS A 155 9.86 -15.73 -4.50
CA LYS A 155 9.76 -16.56 -5.71
C LYS A 155 8.34 -17.08 -5.83
N ASP A 156 7.71 -16.87 -6.96
CA ASP A 156 6.34 -17.34 -7.23
C ASP A 156 5.35 -16.98 -6.08
N LYS A 157 5.47 -15.75 -5.55
CA LYS A 157 4.70 -15.20 -4.43
C LYS A 157 4.98 -15.84 -3.07
N ILE A 158 5.92 -16.77 -2.98
CA ILE A 158 6.35 -17.39 -1.71
C ILE A 158 7.57 -16.63 -1.19
N VAL A 159 7.50 -16.25 0.08
CA VAL A 159 8.62 -15.61 0.78
C VAL A 159 9.63 -16.68 1.20
N TYR A 160 10.88 -16.52 0.80
CA TYR A 160 12.02 -17.33 1.24
C TYR A 160 12.87 -16.51 2.18
N ILE A 161 13.26 -17.10 3.29
CA ILE A 161 14.17 -16.52 4.27
C ILE A 161 15.39 -17.41 4.37
N ASP A 162 16.57 -16.85 4.10
CA ASP A 162 17.84 -17.59 4.07
C ASP A 162 17.78 -18.86 3.20
N GLY A 163 17.10 -18.74 2.04
CA GLY A 163 16.93 -19.82 1.08
C GLY A 163 15.85 -20.85 1.42
N LYS A 164 15.15 -20.72 2.54
CA LYS A 164 14.06 -21.62 2.96
C LYS A 164 12.71 -20.93 2.81
N ALA A 165 11.71 -21.65 2.26
CA ALA A 165 10.35 -21.13 2.17
C ALA A 165 9.79 -20.83 3.57
N ASN A 166 9.33 -19.60 3.77
CA ASN A 166 8.64 -19.22 4.99
C ASN A 166 7.23 -19.84 5.02
N LYS A 167 6.78 -20.28 6.18
CA LYS A 167 5.43 -20.81 6.33
C LYS A 167 4.40 -19.72 6.08
N GLU A 168 3.56 -19.91 5.08
CA GLU A 168 2.46 -18.99 4.82
C GLU A 168 1.41 -19.10 5.94
N PRO A 169 0.84 -17.98 6.40
CA PRO A 169 -0.39 -18.02 7.20
C PRO A 169 -1.54 -18.67 6.43
N GLU A 170 -2.42 -19.36 7.13
CA GLU A 170 -3.54 -20.10 6.50
C GLU A 170 -4.51 -19.21 5.70
N LYS A 171 -4.68 -17.96 6.15
CA LYS A 171 -5.58 -16.98 5.55
C LYS A 171 -4.86 -15.94 4.70
N VAL A 172 -3.78 -16.33 4.02
CA VAL A 172 -3.13 -15.44 3.05
C VAL A 172 -4.02 -15.32 1.82
N GLU A 173 -4.31 -14.09 1.46
CA GLU A 173 -5.06 -13.76 0.25
C GLU A 173 -4.11 -13.41 -0.88
N TYR A 174 -4.43 -13.89 -2.05
CA TYR A 174 -3.82 -13.53 -3.31
C TYR A 174 -4.86 -12.94 -4.23
N THR A 175 -4.47 -12.01 -5.06
CA THR A 175 -5.36 -11.49 -6.10
C THR A 175 -5.54 -12.51 -7.21
N TYR A 176 -6.78 -12.80 -7.56
CA TYR A 176 -7.15 -13.71 -8.65
C TYR A 176 -7.97 -12.98 -9.69
N PHE A 177 -7.73 -13.24 -10.96
CA PHE A 177 -8.66 -12.96 -12.04
C PHE A 177 -9.77 -14.00 -12.03
N ILE A 178 -11.02 -13.55 -12.15
CA ILE A 178 -12.21 -14.37 -12.04
C ILE A 178 -13.10 -14.13 -13.25
N LYS A 179 -13.53 -15.22 -13.86
CA LYS A 179 -14.63 -15.24 -14.84
C LYS A 179 -15.74 -16.11 -14.29
N PHE A 180 -16.89 -15.51 -14.04
CA PHE A 180 -18.05 -16.24 -13.54
C PHE A 180 -18.68 -17.12 -14.60
N LYS A 181 -19.37 -18.16 -14.18
CA LYS A 181 -20.10 -19.08 -15.04
C LYS A 181 -21.60 -18.91 -14.79
N ASN A 182 -22.31 -18.39 -15.78
CA ASN A 182 -23.77 -18.22 -15.73
C ASN A 182 -24.29 -17.40 -14.53
N ILE A 183 -23.44 -16.56 -13.97
CA ILE A 183 -23.77 -15.67 -12.85
C ILE A 183 -23.26 -14.27 -13.25
N ALA A 184 -24.09 -13.26 -13.08
CA ALA A 184 -23.66 -11.89 -13.22
C ALA A 184 -22.82 -11.48 -11.98
N VAL A 185 -21.86 -10.59 -12.18
CA VAL A 185 -21.07 -10.01 -11.06
C VAL A 185 -22.01 -9.38 -10.02
N SER A 186 -23.07 -8.70 -10.48
CA SER A 186 -24.09 -8.10 -9.62
C SER A 186 -24.80 -9.11 -8.75
N ASP A 187 -25.04 -10.32 -9.24
CA ASP A 187 -25.70 -11.37 -8.46
C ASP A 187 -24.78 -11.91 -7.39
N PHE A 188 -23.49 -12.10 -7.71
CA PHE A 188 -22.48 -12.54 -6.73
C PHE A 188 -22.27 -11.53 -5.60
N ILE A 189 -22.39 -10.24 -5.89
CA ILE A 189 -22.32 -9.15 -4.92
C ILE A 189 -23.60 -9.07 -4.07
N GLY A 190 -24.74 -9.49 -4.62
CA GLY A 190 -26.05 -9.41 -4.00
C GLY A 190 -26.25 -10.38 -2.82
N GLU A 191 -27.38 -10.24 -2.15
CA GLU A 191 -27.76 -11.02 -0.94
C GLU A 191 -27.75 -12.53 -1.17
N ARG A 192 -28.04 -12.97 -2.41
CA ARG A 192 -28.12 -14.42 -2.74
C ARG A 192 -26.86 -15.20 -2.38
N TYR A 193 -25.69 -14.58 -2.45
CA TYR A 193 -24.39 -15.20 -2.17
C TYR A 193 -23.74 -14.70 -0.89
N ASP A 194 -24.48 -13.96 -0.06
CA ASP A 194 -23.94 -13.36 1.16
C ASP A 194 -23.46 -14.41 2.18
N GLU A 195 -24.24 -15.47 2.40
CA GLU A 195 -23.83 -16.58 3.28
C GLU A 195 -22.58 -17.29 2.75
N LEU A 196 -22.52 -17.53 1.43
CA LEU A 196 -21.34 -18.14 0.82
C LEU A 196 -20.10 -17.24 0.96
N ARG A 197 -20.24 -15.95 0.73
CA ARG A 197 -19.12 -15.00 0.90
C ARG A 197 -18.62 -15.00 2.35
N LYS A 198 -19.52 -15.00 3.32
CA LYS A 198 -19.16 -15.08 4.75
C LYS A 198 -18.45 -16.39 5.08
N ASP A 199 -18.93 -17.51 4.56
CA ASP A 199 -18.28 -18.82 4.78
C ASP A 199 -16.89 -18.89 4.14
N LEU A 200 -16.70 -18.23 3.01
CA LEU A 200 -15.43 -18.14 2.31
C LEU A 200 -14.53 -17.01 2.82
N GLU A 201 -14.99 -16.26 3.81
CA GLU A 201 -14.26 -15.10 4.39
C GLU A 201 -13.95 -14.00 3.33
N ILE A 202 -14.83 -13.84 2.34
CA ILE A 202 -14.74 -12.78 1.33
C ILE A 202 -15.41 -11.53 1.91
N SER A 203 -14.63 -10.47 2.12
CA SER A 203 -15.12 -9.22 2.70
C SER A 203 -15.89 -8.35 1.69
N ASP A 204 -16.67 -7.40 2.18
CA ASP A 204 -17.32 -6.41 1.32
C ASP A 204 -16.32 -5.53 0.57
N GLU A 205 -15.13 -5.28 1.15
CA GLU A 205 -14.03 -4.56 0.48
C GLU A 205 -13.50 -5.34 -0.72
N ASP A 206 -13.34 -6.67 -0.59
CA ASP A 206 -12.91 -7.54 -1.69
C ASP A 206 -13.92 -7.51 -2.82
N VAL A 207 -15.20 -7.55 -2.48
CA VAL A 207 -16.30 -7.47 -3.44
C VAL A 207 -16.35 -6.12 -4.14
N GLN A 208 -16.10 -5.02 -3.43
CA GLN A 208 -15.99 -3.68 -4.03
C GLN A 208 -14.84 -3.61 -5.05
N THR A 209 -13.72 -4.27 -4.78
CA THR A 209 -12.62 -4.37 -5.73
C THR A 209 -13.07 -5.02 -7.05
N LEU A 210 -13.89 -6.07 -6.98
CA LEU A 210 -14.46 -6.73 -8.16
C LEU A 210 -15.36 -5.80 -8.99
N CYS A 211 -16.11 -4.91 -8.34
CA CYS A 211 -16.97 -3.93 -9.01
C CYS A 211 -16.17 -2.88 -9.78
N HIS A 212 -15.04 -2.49 -9.29
CA HIS A 212 -14.23 -1.42 -9.88
C HIS A 212 -13.53 -1.80 -11.19
N LEU A 213 -13.48 -3.07 -11.54
CA LEU A 213 -12.76 -3.54 -12.74
C LEU A 213 -13.45 -3.31 -14.07
N LYS A 214 -14.73 -3.13 -14.11
CA LYS A 214 -15.47 -2.82 -15.36
C LYS A 214 -15.20 -1.41 -15.89
N GLY A 215 -13.99 -0.95 -15.90
CA GLY A 215 -13.58 0.36 -16.40
C GLY A 215 -12.21 0.77 -15.93
N TYR A 216 -11.56 -0.07 -15.14
CA TYR A 216 -10.26 0.23 -14.56
C TYR A 216 -9.13 -0.31 -15.43
N ASP A 217 -8.30 0.60 -15.87
CA ASP A 217 -7.04 0.28 -16.52
C ASP A 217 -5.99 -0.05 -15.44
N LEU A 218 -5.62 -1.30 -15.35
CA LEU A 218 -4.65 -1.81 -14.38
C LEU A 218 -3.26 -1.17 -14.48
N SER A 219 -2.99 -0.40 -15.54
CA SER A 219 -1.65 0.09 -15.87
C SER A 219 -1.61 1.54 -16.32
N GLN A 220 -2.54 2.40 -15.89
CA GLN A 220 -2.65 3.77 -16.42
C GLN A 220 -2.77 3.81 -17.96
N GLY A 221 -3.62 2.96 -18.53
CA GLY A 221 -3.99 3.03 -19.93
C GLY A 221 -3.43 1.92 -20.83
N LYS A 222 -2.78 0.88 -20.32
CA LYS A 222 -2.34 -0.23 -21.18
C LYS A 222 -2.57 -1.58 -20.52
N VAL A 223 -3.64 -2.23 -20.93
CA VAL A 223 -3.82 -3.67 -20.70
C VAL A 223 -2.74 -4.40 -21.50
N LEU A 224 -1.75 -4.96 -20.82
CA LEU A 224 -0.61 -5.64 -21.45
C LEU A 224 -0.98 -6.99 -22.02
N ASN A 225 -1.97 -7.64 -21.46
CA ASN A 225 -2.40 -8.96 -21.87
C ASN A 225 -3.89 -8.92 -22.21
N LYS A 226 -4.22 -9.17 -23.48
CA LYS A 226 -5.61 -9.25 -23.93
C LYS A 226 -6.42 -10.33 -23.20
N ASP A 227 -5.74 -11.34 -22.64
CA ASP A 227 -6.39 -12.40 -21.87
C ASP A 227 -7.06 -11.88 -20.61
N ILE A 228 -6.57 -10.78 -20.03
CA ILE A 228 -7.18 -10.14 -18.85
C ILE A 228 -8.57 -9.63 -19.15
N LEU A 229 -8.80 -9.12 -20.36
CA LEU A 229 -10.11 -8.62 -20.79
C LEU A 229 -11.19 -9.70 -20.90
N SER A 230 -10.79 -10.97 -20.88
CA SER A 230 -11.71 -12.11 -20.87
C SER A 230 -12.28 -12.40 -19.47
N TYR A 231 -11.77 -11.78 -18.41
CA TYR A 231 -12.24 -11.96 -17.05
C TYR A 231 -13.27 -10.88 -16.68
N ASP A 232 -14.19 -11.23 -15.78
CA ASP A 232 -15.20 -10.30 -15.28
C ASP A 232 -14.61 -9.33 -14.24
N GLY A 233 -13.54 -9.76 -13.57
CA GLY A 233 -12.87 -8.95 -12.58
C GLY A 233 -11.69 -9.65 -11.91
N TYR A 234 -11.10 -8.98 -10.92
CA TYR A 234 -10.14 -9.58 -9.99
C TYR A 234 -10.54 -9.23 -8.55
N MET A 235 -10.21 -10.09 -7.61
CA MET A 235 -10.40 -9.84 -6.18
C MET A 235 -9.41 -10.62 -5.35
N PRO A 236 -9.14 -10.17 -4.11
CA PRO A 236 -8.39 -10.97 -3.15
C PRO A 236 -9.18 -12.22 -2.76
N LEU A 237 -8.51 -13.35 -2.71
CA LEU A 237 -9.09 -14.62 -2.25
C LEU A 237 -8.03 -15.45 -1.53
N THR A 238 -8.45 -16.18 -0.52
CA THR A 238 -7.65 -17.27 0.02
C THR A 238 -7.58 -18.42 -0.99
N LYS A 239 -6.56 -19.28 -0.90
CA LYS A 239 -6.48 -20.49 -1.74
C LYS A 239 -7.73 -21.38 -1.57
N ARG A 240 -8.27 -21.45 -0.33
CA ARG A 240 -9.51 -22.19 -0.01
C ARG A 240 -10.71 -21.62 -0.75
N ALA A 241 -10.89 -20.30 -0.67
CA ALA A 241 -12.02 -19.63 -1.32
C ALA A 241 -11.99 -19.81 -2.85
N GLY A 242 -10.84 -19.64 -3.48
CA GLY A 242 -10.69 -19.86 -4.92
C GLY A 242 -10.98 -21.30 -5.35
N ALA A 243 -10.52 -22.29 -4.58
CA ALA A 243 -10.79 -23.70 -4.84
C ALA A 243 -12.29 -24.03 -4.67
N GLU A 244 -12.94 -23.48 -3.66
CA GLU A 244 -14.35 -23.70 -3.36
C GLU A 244 -15.27 -23.09 -4.42
N LEU A 245 -15.01 -21.85 -4.86
CA LEU A 245 -15.75 -21.24 -5.97
C LEU A 245 -15.69 -22.08 -7.25
N LYS A 246 -14.53 -22.69 -7.51
CA LYS A 246 -14.36 -23.61 -8.64
C LYS A 246 -15.12 -24.92 -8.43
N ARG A 247 -15.06 -25.50 -7.21
CA ARG A 247 -15.76 -26.75 -6.86
C ARG A 247 -17.28 -26.62 -6.99
N GLN A 248 -17.82 -25.48 -6.59
CA GLN A 248 -19.26 -25.19 -6.71
C GLN A 248 -19.69 -24.84 -8.15
N GLY A 249 -18.75 -24.76 -9.09
CA GLY A 249 -19.05 -24.45 -10.49
C GLY A 249 -19.50 -23.01 -10.75
N LEU A 250 -19.23 -22.09 -9.82
CA LEU A 250 -19.61 -20.69 -9.89
C LEU A 250 -18.69 -19.88 -10.83
N VAL A 251 -17.47 -20.40 -11.10
CA VAL A 251 -16.51 -19.75 -11.97
C VAL A 251 -16.18 -20.62 -13.19
N GLN A 252 -16.09 -19.98 -14.35
CA GLN A 252 -15.63 -20.61 -15.58
C GLN A 252 -14.11 -20.74 -15.58
N SER A 253 -13.42 -19.67 -15.14
CA SER A 253 -11.97 -19.65 -14.99
C SER A 253 -11.59 -18.78 -13.79
N ILE A 254 -10.54 -19.20 -13.12
CA ILE A 254 -9.91 -18.47 -12.02
C ILE A 254 -8.42 -18.71 -12.09
N ARG A 255 -7.62 -17.65 -12.07
CA ARG A 255 -6.18 -17.74 -12.03
C ARG A 255 -5.57 -16.63 -11.17
N PRO A 256 -4.45 -16.89 -10.49
CA PRO A 256 -3.78 -15.84 -9.75
C PRO A 256 -3.26 -14.75 -10.71
N VAL A 257 -3.37 -13.50 -10.26
CA VAL A 257 -2.70 -12.37 -10.92
C VAL A 257 -1.20 -12.53 -10.76
N THR A 258 -0.44 -12.37 -11.83
CA THR A 258 1.03 -12.48 -11.83
C THR A 258 1.65 -11.10 -12.00
N ASP A 259 2.96 -11.00 -11.73
CA ASP A 259 3.70 -9.76 -11.93
C ASP A 259 3.65 -9.29 -13.40
N LYS A 260 3.58 -10.23 -14.35
CA LYS A 260 3.43 -9.92 -15.77
C LYS A 260 2.10 -9.26 -16.12
N ASP A 261 1.08 -9.46 -15.30
CA ASP A 261 -0.24 -8.84 -15.49
C ASP A 261 -0.27 -7.40 -14.97
N ILE A 262 0.56 -7.09 -13.97
CA ILE A 262 0.54 -5.81 -13.25
C ILE A 262 1.66 -4.89 -13.70
N TYR A 263 2.86 -5.44 -13.96
CA TYR A 263 4.06 -4.65 -14.20
C TYR A 263 4.47 -4.62 -15.67
N THR A 264 4.43 -3.44 -16.26
CA THR A 264 4.85 -3.17 -17.63
C THR A 264 6.37 -2.99 -17.76
N GLY A 265 7.14 -3.86 -17.20
CA GLY A 265 8.58 -3.95 -17.49
C GLY A 265 9.50 -2.85 -16.96
N SER A 266 8.99 -1.78 -16.35
CA SER A 266 9.81 -0.69 -15.80
C SER A 266 9.71 -0.50 -14.28
N ASN A 267 8.86 -1.27 -13.59
CA ASN A 267 8.68 -1.13 -12.15
C ASN A 267 9.57 -2.10 -11.36
N TYR A 268 10.05 -1.60 -10.25
CA TYR A 268 10.88 -2.31 -9.29
C TYR A 268 10.07 -3.37 -8.51
N PRO A 269 10.66 -4.52 -8.14
CA PRO A 269 12.00 -4.98 -8.52
C PRO A 269 12.02 -5.75 -9.85
N ARG A 270 12.93 -5.35 -10.73
CA ARG A 270 13.32 -6.20 -11.87
C ARG A 270 14.34 -7.20 -11.37
N ASN A 271 14.08 -8.48 -11.49
CA ASN A 271 15.02 -9.54 -11.14
C ASN A 271 15.36 -9.64 -9.65
N SER A 272 14.48 -10.22 -8.89
CA SER A 272 14.88 -10.87 -7.64
C SER A 272 15.01 -12.36 -7.86
#